data_1c199717576bb5d41b3a912803a1fab9
#
_entry.id   1c199717576bb5d41b3a912803a1fab9
#
_cell.length_a   1.000
_cell.length_b   1.000
_cell.length_c   1.000
_cell.angle_alpha   90.00
_cell.angle_beta   90.00
_cell.angle_gamma   90.00
#
_symmetry.space_group_name_H-M   'P 1'
#
loop_
_entity.id
_entity.type
_entity.pdbx_description
1 polymer ?
#
loop_
_entity_poly.entity_id
_entity_poly.type
_entity_poly.pdbx_seq_one_letter_code
_entity_poly.pdbx_strand_id
1 'polypeptide(L)'
;QGNKDNLLKVLDNKNFEIIRHDITFPLFLEIDEIYNLACPASPVHYQNDPVQTIKTCVHGAINMLGLAKRTKAKILQASTSEIYGDPEVHPQQESYKGAVSIDGPRACYDEGKRCAETIFWDYQRQHNIDIKVIRIFNTYGPRMQINDGRVVSNFIVQALENKNITIYGNGLQTRSFCYVDDLIEGIVLMMESKDFAGPVNLGNPVEISVKQLAEEIIELTGSSSKIIFKKLPQDDPKQRCPDISIAKDKLSWTPKINRDIGLKKTIRYFDTLLKS
;
A
#
# COMPACT_ATOMS: atom_id res chain seq x y z
N GLN A 1 6.57 0.35 -11.58
CA GLN A 1 5.93 -0.92 -11.19
C GLN A 1 4.54 -1.08 -11.80
N GLY A 2 3.97 -0.04 -12.37
CA GLY A 2 2.75 -0.15 -13.13
C GLY A 2 3.00 -0.85 -14.48
N ASN A 3 2.10 -1.75 -14.88
CA ASN A 3 2.06 -2.28 -16.22
C ASN A 3 0.96 -1.56 -17.01
N LYS A 4 1.24 -1.19 -18.27
CA LYS A 4 0.22 -0.61 -19.16
C LYS A 4 -0.99 -1.54 -19.35
N ASP A 5 -0.79 -2.85 -19.22
CA ASP A 5 -1.87 -3.85 -19.31
C ASP A 5 -2.96 -3.61 -18.25
N ASN A 6 -2.61 -3.02 -17.11
CA ASN A 6 -3.58 -2.61 -16.09
C ASN A 6 -4.54 -1.52 -16.57
N LEU A 7 -4.18 -0.79 -17.61
CA LEU A 7 -4.92 0.35 -18.17
C LEU A 7 -5.71 0.01 -19.44
N LEU A 8 -5.57 -1.22 -19.99
CA LEU A 8 -6.19 -1.63 -21.27
C LEU A 8 -7.69 -1.30 -21.36
N LYS A 9 -8.42 -1.40 -20.23
CA LYS A 9 -9.86 -1.13 -20.18
C LYS A 9 -10.24 0.35 -20.32
N VAL A 10 -9.27 1.26 -20.14
CA VAL A 10 -9.51 2.71 -20.11
C VAL A 10 -8.70 3.47 -21.17
N LEU A 11 -7.79 2.79 -21.87
CA LEU A 11 -6.94 3.44 -22.89
C LEU A 11 -7.72 4.13 -24.00
N ASP A 12 -8.84 3.52 -24.44
CA ASP A 12 -9.67 4.05 -25.52
C ASP A 12 -10.77 5.01 -25.01
N ASN A 13 -10.79 5.29 -23.69
CA ASN A 13 -11.76 6.23 -23.14
C ASN A 13 -11.31 7.67 -23.44
N LYS A 14 -12.14 8.44 -24.15
CA LYS A 14 -11.87 9.83 -24.53
C LYS A 14 -11.60 10.77 -23.34
N ASN A 15 -11.99 10.38 -22.13
CA ASN A 15 -11.77 11.13 -20.91
C ASN A 15 -10.52 10.65 -20.14
N PHE A 16 -9.71 9.78 -20.73
CA PHE A 16 -8.51 9.23 -20.13
C PHE A 16 -7.26 9.65 -20.90
N GLU A 17 -6.28 10.22 -20.20
CA GLU A 17 -4.99 10.61 -20.75
C GLU A 17 -3.86 10.04 -19.92
N ILE A 18 -2.76 9.62 -20.54
CA ILE A 18 -1.53 9.18 -19.89
C ILE A 18 -0.43 10.20 -20.16
N ILE A 19 0.10 10.78 -19.09
CA ILE A 19 1.29 11.61 -19.13
C ILE A 19 2.46 10.84 -18.50
N ARG A 20 3.52 10.59 -19.28
CA ARG A 20 4.74 9.98 -18.75
C ARG A 20 5.57 11.05 -18.06
N HIS A 21 5.63 10.99 -16.73
CA HIS A 21 6.33 11.99 -15.93
C HIS A 21 6.95 11.35 -14.67
N ASP A 22 8.08 11.89 -14.20
CA ASP A 22 8.66 11.59 -12.90
C ASP A 22 8.29 12.73 -11.94
N ILE A 23 7.51 12.44 -10.90
CA ILE A 23 7.00 13.44 -9.96
C ILE A 23 8.09 14.11 -9.12
N THR A 24 9.33 13.63 -9.16
CA THR A 24 10.46 14.35 -8.54
C THR A 24 10.78 15.67 -9.26
N PHE A 25 10.20 15.89 -10.44
CA PHE A 25 10.21 17.14 -11.18
C PHE A 25 8.84 17.82 -11.15
N PRO A 26 8.78 19.17 -11.22
CA PRO A 26 7.52 19.91 -11.28
C PRO A 26 6.64 19.49 -12.46
N LEU A 27 5.34 19.44 -12.23
CA LEU A 27 4.31 19.15 -13.23
C LEU A 27 3.32 20.31 -13.30
N PHE A 28 2.91 20.71 -14.49
CA PHE A 28 1.98 21.82 -14.72
C PHE A 28 0.75 21.32 -15.47
N LEU A 29 -0.36 21.18 -14.77
CA LEU A 29 -1.66 20.75 -15.26
C LEU A 29 -2.75 21.61 -14.64
N GLU A 30 -3.90 21.71 -15.28
CA GLU A 30 -5.13 22.25 -14.67
C GLU A 30 -5.97 21.07 -14.18
N ILE A 31 -6.16 20.96 -12.87
CA ILE A 31 -6.77 19.83 -12.20
C ILE A 31 -7.53 20.26 -10.95
N ASP A 32 -8.51 19.45 -10.55
CA ASP A 32 -9.34 19.66 -9.36
C ASP A 32 -8.97 18.72 -8.20
N GLU A 33 -8.47 17.51 -8.52
CA GLU A 33 -8.12 16.50 -7.51
C GLU A 33 -6.81 15.79 -7.87
N ILE A 34 -6.01 15.48 -6.84
CA ILE A 34 -4.76 14.71 -6.96
C ILE A 34 -4.80 13.50 -6.02
N TYR A 35 -4.67 12.31 -6.57
CA TYR A 35 -4.37 11.10 -5.80
C TYR A 35 -2.87 10.81 -5.90
N ASN A 36 -2.07 11.26 -4.93
CA ASN A 36 -0.63 10.99 -4.93
C ASN A 36 -0.34 9.57 -4.41
N LEU A 37 -0.32 8.63 -5.34
CA LEU A 37 -0.02 7.21 -5.09
C LEU A 37 1.42 6.85 -5.51
N ALA A 38 2.21 7.81 -5.95
CA ALA A 38 3.53 7.57 -6.51
C ALA A 38 4.56 7.28 -5.42
N CYS A 39 5.03 6.05 -5.38
CA CYS A 39 6.26 5.61 -4.73
C CYS A 39 6.43 4.10 -4.95
N PRO A 40 7.65 3.56 -5.09
CA PRO A 40 7.87 2.13 -4.91
C PRO A 40 7.44 1.70 -3.51
N ALA A 41 6.57 0.69 -3.41
CA ALA A 41 5.95 0.30 -2.14
C ALA A 41 6.25 -1.14 -1.71
N SER A 42 7.08 -1.85 -2.44
CA SER A 42 7.56 -3.19 -2.10
C SER A 42 9.04 -3.15 -1.70
N PRO A 43 9.47 -3.89 -0.68
CA PRO A 43 10.87 -3.92 -0.23
C PRO A 43 11.88 -4.16 -1.35
N VAL A 44 11.61 -5.13 -2.24
CA VAL A 44 12.47 -5.45 -3.39
C VAL A 44 12.68 -4.23 -4.29
N HIS A 45 11.66 -3.40 -4.44
CA HIS A 45 11.71 -2.25 -5.35
C HIS A 45 12.26 -0.99 -4.69
N TYR A 46 11.83 -0.64 -3.48
CA TYR A 46 12.31 0.59 -2.85
C TYR A 46 13.75 0.46 -2.33
N GLN A 47 14.22 -0.76 -2.03
CA GLN A 47 15.62 -1.02 -1.65
C GLN A 47 16.56 -1.10 -2.86
N ASN A 48 16.05 -1.34 -4.07
CA ASN A 48 16.86 -1.36 -5.28
C ASN A 48 17.43 0.04 -5.63
N ASP A 49 16.64 1.10 -5.38
CA ASP A 49 17.10 2.49 -5.50
C ASP A 49 16.55 3.31 -4.33
N PRO A 50 17.22 3.24 -3.16
CA PRO A 50 16.75 3.89 -1.94
C PRO A 50 16.78 5.42 -2.04
N VAL A 51 17.76 5.98 -2.76
CA VAL A 51 17.85 7.44 -2.96
C VAL A 51 16.72 7.96 -3.82
N GLN A 52 16.39 7.28 -4.92
CA GLN A 52 15.22 7.65 -5.73
C GLN A 52 13.91 7.45 -4.98
N THR A 53 13.83 6.45 -4.13
CA THR A 53 12.65 6.22 -3.28
C THR A 53 12.39 7.40 -2.35
N ILE A 54 13.40 7.86 -1.62
CA ILE A 54 13.22 9.01 -0.72
C ILE A 54 12.96 10.30 -1.49
N LYS A 55 13.62 10.51 -2.65
CA LYS A 55 13.31 11.64 -3.55
C LYS A 55 11.85 11.62 -3.99
N THR A 56 11.33 10.48 -4.40
CA THR A 56 9.92 10.33 -4.81
C THR A 56 8.98 10.66 -3.66
N CYS A 57 9.27 10.22 -2.44
CA CYS A 57 8.46 10.53 -1.27
C CYS A 57 8.49 12.04 -0.95
N VAL A 58 9.67 12.67 -0.96
CA VAL A 58 9.87 14.05 -0.47
C VAL A 58 9.65 15.07 -1.59
N HIS A 59 10.45 15.02 -2.65
CA HIS A 59 10.33 15.97 -3.78
C HIS A 59 9.00 15.77 -4.50
N GLY A 60 8.55 14.49 -4.67
CA GLY A 60 7.24 14.22 -5.26
C GLY A 60 6.10 14.85 -4.44
N ALA A 61 6.13 14.73 -3.11
CA ALA A 61 5.15 15.38 -2.24
C ALA A 61 5.17 16.91 -2.41
N ILE A 62 6.36 17.53 -2.38
CA ILE A 62 6.52 18.99 -2.55
C ILE A 62 5.98 19.44 -3.92
N ASN A 63 6.31 18.74 -5.00
CA ASN A 63 5.87 19.11 -6.34
C ASN A 63 4.35 18.97 -6.50
N MET A 64 3.76 17.88 -5.99
CA MET A 64 2.30 17.66 -6.06
C MET A 64 1.54 18.65 -5.18
N LEU A 65 2.06 19.02 -4.01
CA LEU A 65 1.49 20.07 -3.17
C LEU A 65 1.65 21.46 -3.81
N GLY A 66 2.77 21.72 -4.49
CA GLY A 66 2.95 22.94 -5.30
C GLY A 66 1.93 23.05 -6.42
N LEU A 67 1.65 21.93 -7.11
CA LEU A 67 0.60 21.84 -8.13
C LEU A 67 -0.79 22.08 -7.49
N ALA A 68 -1.11 21.38 -6.40
CA ALA A 68 -2.37 21.57 -5.67
C ALA A 68 -2.57 23.03 -5.21
N LYS A 69 -1.52 23.66 -4.69
CA LYS A 69 -1.55 25.09 -4.31
C LYS A 69 -1.88 26.00 -5.50
N ARG A 70 -1.25 25.77 -6.67
CA ARG A 70 -1.44 26.57 -7.86
C ARG A 70 -2.87 26.45 -8.41
N THR A 71 -3.40 25.21 -8.49
CA THR A 71 -4.72 24.93 -9.08
C THR A 71 -5.86 24.99 -8.07
N LYS A 72 -5.57 25.11 -6.78
CA LYS A 72 -6.52 24.96 -5.66
C LYS A 72 -7.16 23.57 -5.60
N ALA A 73 -6.47 22.58 -6.13
CA ALA A 73 -6.92 21.20 -6.12
C ALA A 73 -6.86 20.60 -4.72
N LYS A 74 -7.80 19.69 -4.43
CA LYS A 74 -7.73 18.78 -3.30
C LYS A 74 -6.66 17.73 -3.55
N ILE A 75 -5.90 17.35 -2.53
CA ILE A 75 -4.83 16.35 -2.71
C ILE A 75 -4.85 15.28 -1.63
N LEU A 76 -4.84 14.01 -2.06
CA LEU A 76 -4.70 12.85 -1.19
C LEU A 76 -3.29 12.27 -1.25
N GLN A 77 -2.68 12.07 -0.07
CA GLN A 77 -1.42 11.38 0.12
C GLN A 77 -1.65 9.92 0.51
N ALA A 78 -1.18 9.00 -0.31
CA ALA A 78 -1.02 7.61 0.08
C ALA A 78 0.21 7.46 0.98
N SER A 79 -0.01 7.53 2.29
CA SER A 79 0.93 7.09 3.30
C SER A 79 0.81 5.58 3.54
N THR A 80 1.42 5.06 4.57
CA THR A 80 1.58 3.63 4.79
C THR A 80 1.58 3.27 6.27
N SER A 81 1.23 2.03 6.60
CA SER A 81 1.43 1.48 7.94
C SER A 81 2.91 1.38 8.34
N GLU A 82 3.84 1.47 7.37
CA GLU A 82 5.28 1.38 7.64
C GLU A 82 5.80 2.57 8.48
N ILE A 83 5.07 3.70 8.50
CA ILE A 83 5.38 4.83 9.37
C ILE A 83 5.34 4.49 10.86
N TYR A 84 4.69 3.38 11.22
CA TYR A 84 4.62 2.88 12.59
C TYR A 84 5.86 2.05 13.00
N GLY A 85 6.71 1.67 12.04
CA GLY A 85 7.93 0.89 12.28
C GLY A 85 7.65 -0.52 12.84
N ASP A 86 8.46 -1.00 13.79
CA ASP A 86 8.15 -2.18 14.61
C ASP A 86 7.29 -1.73 15.80
N PRO A 87 5.96 -1.89 15.75
CA PRO A 87 5.07 -1.17 16.63
C PRO A 87 5.04 -1.77 18.03
N GLU A 88 5.11 -0.90 19.05
CA GLU A 88 4.88 -1.22 20.46
C GLU A 88 3.40 -1.18 20.84
N VAL A 89 2.54 -0.62 19.99
CA VAL A 89 1.08 -0.52 20.16
C VAL A 89 0.38 -1.44 19.18
N HIS A 90 -0.57 -2.22 19.69
CA HIS A 90 -1.32 -3.19 18.91
C HIS A 90 -2.81 -3.23 19.31
N PRO A 91 -3.79 -3.10 18.40
CA PRO A 91 -3.61 -2.67 17.00
C PRO A 91 -3.09 -1.22 16.88
N GLN A 92 -2.49 -0.87 15.71
CA GLN A 92 -1.92 0.45 15.50
C GLN A 92 -3.01 1.50 15.31
N GLN A 93 -3.00 2.52 16.17
CA GLN A 93 -3.89 3.69 16.11
C GLN A 93 -3.17 4.86 15.42
N GLU A 94 -3.94 5.77 14.81
CA GLU A 94 -3.38 6.93 14.10
C GLU A 94 -2.62 7.89 15.01
N SER A 95 -2.94 7.92 16.32
CA SER A 95 -2.25 8.70 17.34
C SER A 95 -0.87 8.16 17.70
N TYR A 96 -0.56 6.90 17.38
CA TYR A 96 0.74 6.30 17.64
C TYR A 96 1.82 6.88 16.74
N LYS A 97 2.89 7.41 17.33
CA LYS A 97 3.96 8.12 16.61
C LYS A 97 4.92 7.21 15.84
N GLY A 98 4.91 5.90 16.15
CA GLY A 98 5.77 4.92 15.50
C GLY A 98 7.17 4.80 16.10
N ALA A 99 7.83 3.66 15.81
CA ALA A 99 9.20 3.33 16.17
C ALA A 99 9.96 2.90 14.90
N VAL A 100 10.41 3.87 14.12
CA VAL A 100 11.07 3.67 12.82
C VAL A 100 12.59 3.80 12.99
N SER A 101 13.36 2.87 12.37
CA SER A 101 14.81 3.00 12.27
C SER A 101 15.18 4.02 11.19
N ILE A 102 16.17 4.89 11.47
CA ILE A 102 16.63 5.91 10.54
C ILE A 102 17.77 5.43 9.63
N ASP A 103 18.42 4.33 9.95
CA ASP A 103 19.61 3.78 9.28
C ASP A 103 19.40 2.37 8.72
N GLY A 104 18.24 1.77 8.96
CA GLY A 104 17.89 0.45 8.43
C GLY A 104 17.60 0.45 6.93
N PRO A 105 17.60 -0.72 6.28
CA PRO A 105 17.39 -0.85 4.84
C PRO A 105 15.99 -0.41 4.36
N ARG A 106 15.04 -0.26 5.28
CA ARG A 106 13.67 0.22 5.02
C ARG A 106 13.50 1.72 5.21
N ALA A 107 14.47 2.39 5.85
CA ALA A 107 14.38 3.80 6.25
C ALA A 107 14.07 4.75 5.08
N CYS A 108 14.58 4.47 3.88
CA CYS A 108 14.32 5.30 2.70
C CYS A 108 12.81 5.40 2.36
N TYR A 109 12.05 4.35 2.63
CA TYR A 109 10.61 4.33 2.42
C TYR A 109 9.87 4.82 3.67
N ASP A 110 10.18 4.28 4.82
CA ASP A 110 9.47 4.51 6.08
C ASP A 110 9.61 5.99 6.49
N GLU A 111 10.83 6.52 6.59
CA GLU A 111 11.09 7.93 6.88
C GLU A 111 10.70 8.87 5.72
N GLY A 112 10.85 8.41 4.48
CA GLY A 112 10.38 9.15 3.32
C GLY A 112 8.87 9.43 3.37
N LYS A 113 8.07 8.44 3.76
CA LYS A 113 6.60 8.57 3.93
C LYS A 113 6.24 9.40 5.16
N ARG A 114 6.97 9.29 6.27
CA ARG A 114 6.81 10.16 7.45
C ARG A 114 7.07 11.62 7.11
N CYS A 115 8.17 11.89 6.41
CA CYS A 115 8.49 13.23 5.92
C CYS A 115 7.41 13.78 4.99
N ALA A 116 6.89 12.96 4.07
CA ALA A 116 5.79 13.36 3.19
C ALA A 116 4.53 13.75 3.98
N GLU A 117 4.12 12.99 5.01
CA GLU A 117 3.01 13.38 5.89
C GLU A 117 3.27 14.75 6.54
N THR A 118 4.48 14.97 7.11
CA THR A 118 4.85 16.24 7.72
C THR A 118 4.71 17.40 6.74
N ILE A 119 5.22 17.25 5.51
CA ILE A 119 5.13 18.27 4.46
C ILE A 119 3.66 18.57 4.12
N PHE A 120 2.79 17.55 4.03
CA PHE A 120 1.36 17.75 3.78
C PHE A 120 0.71 18.62 4.86
N TRP A 121 0.96 18.32 6.15
CA TRP A 121 0.45 19.13 7.26
C TRP A 121 1.01 20.54 7.28
N ASP A 122 2.28 20.75 6.91
CA ASP A 122 2.88 22.09 6.82
C ASP A 122 2.25 22.91 5.70
N TYR A 123 2.02 22.31 4.52
CA TYR A 123 1.33 22.99 3.42
C TYR A 123 -0.13 23.32 3.76
N GLN A 124 -0.84 22.47 4.49
CA GLN A 124 -2.17 22.79 4.98
C GLN A 124 -2.14 24.00 5.92
N ARG A 125 -1.25 23.97 6.93
CA ARG A 125 -1.14 25.07 7.91
C ARG A 125 -0.72 26.39 7.28
N GLN A 126 0.22 26.35 6.35
CA GLN A 126 0.80 27.54 5.75
C GLN A 126 -0.01 28.10 4.57
N HIS A 127 -0.65 27.23 3.81
CA HIS A 127 -1.26 27.60 2.52
C HIS A 127 -2.74 27.24 2.41
N ASN A 128 -3.33 26.67 3.46
CA ASN A 128 -4.74 26.27 3.52
C ASN A 128 -5.16 25.33 2.36
N ILE A 129 -4.27 24.38 1.99
CA ILE A 129 -4.57 23.39 0.96
C ILE A 129 -5.48 22.33 1.56
N ASP A 130 -6.51 21.90 0.82
CA ASP A 130 -7.36 20.76 1.20
C ASP A 130 -6.61 19.45 0.98
N ILE A 131 -5.96 18.97 2.04
CA ILE A 131 -5.21 17.73 2.05
C ILE A 131 -6.04 16.57 2.61
N LYS A 132 -5.72 15.36 2.15
CA LYS A 132 -6.21 14.10 2.70
C LYS A 132 -5.03 13.17 2.94
N VAL A 133 -4.93 12.55 4.10
CA VAL A 133 -3.83 11.62 4.44
C VAL A 133 -4.42 10.27 4.83
N ILE A 134 -4.05 9.22 4.09
CA ILE A 134 -4.41 7.84 4.39
C ILE A 134 -3.18 7.01 4.72
N ARG A 135 -3.28 6.09 5.68
CA ARG A 135 -2.23 5.12 6.03
C ARG A 135 -2.68 3.73 5.59
N ILE A 136 -2.13 3.29 4.47
CA ILE A 136 -2.51 2.02 3.84
C ILE A 136 -1.80 0.87 4.55
N PHE A 137 -2.58 -0.11 4.99
CA PHE A 137 -2.09 -1.39 5.49
C PHE A 137 -1.97 -2.41 4.36
N ASN A 138 -1.40 -3.61 4.67
CA ASN A 138 -1.15 -4.62 3.65
C ASN A 138 -2.38 -4.88 2.78
N THR A 139 -2.24 -4.65 1.50
CA THR A 139 -3.31 -4.80 0.51
C THR A 139 -2.90 -5.82 -0.53
N TYR A 140 -3.86 -6.62 -0.99
CA TYR A 140 -3.68 -7.62 -2.02
C TYR A 140 -4.86 -7.63 -2.99
N GLY A 141 -4.64 -8.20 -4.18
CA GLY A 141 -5.69 -8.32 -5.18
C GLY A 141 -5.15 -8.59 -6.57
N PRO A 142 -6.03 -8.72 -7.57
CA PRO A 142 -5.63 -8.76 -8.97
C PRO A 142 -4.77 -7.55 -9.38
N ARG A 143 -3.98 -7.72 -10.44
CA ARG A 143 -3.06 -6.72 -11.00
C ARG A 143 -1.83 -6.41 -10.15
N MET A 144 -1.57 -7.15 -9.05
CA MET A 144 -0.24 -7.19 -8.45
C MET A 144 0.74 -7.80 -9.47
N GLN A 145 2.00 -7.40 -9.39
CA GLN A 145 3.04 -8.00 -10.22
C GLN A 145 3.40 -9.42 -9.71
N ILE A 146 3.75 -10.32 -10.64
CA ILE A 146 4.22 -11.67 -10.32
C ILE A 146 5.44 -11.59 -9.38
N ASN A 147 6.38 -10.70 -9.66
CA ASN A 147 7.61 -10.51 -8.89
C ASN A 147 7.50 -9.33 -7.90
N ASP A 148 6.32 -9.11 -7.32
CA ASP A 148 6.10 -8.00 -6.39
C ASP A 148 6.93 -8.12 -5.10
N GLY A 149 7.25 -9.34 -4.68
CA GLY A 149 8.08 -9.59 -3.49
C GLY A 149 7.29 -9.62 -2.17
N ARG A 150 6.02 -9.26 -2.16
CA ARG A 150 5.16 -9.32 -0.96
C ARG A 150 4.56 -10.71 -0.77
N VAL A 151 4.21 -11.03 0.47
CA VAL A 151 3.87 -12.40 0.91
C VAL A 151 2.73 -13.04 0.10
N VAL A 152 1.62 -12.32 -0.15
CA VAL A 152 0.45 -12.90 -0.83
C VAL A 152 0.78 -13.26 -2.27
N SER A 153 1.38 -12.34 -3.05
CA SER A 153 1.77 -12.60 -4.45
C SER A 153 2.80 -13.73 -4.55
N ASN A 154 3.83 -13.71 -3.68
CA ASN A 154 4.85 -14.75 -3.68
C ASN A 154 4.27 -16.13 -3.40
N PHE A 155 3.41 -16.26 -2.38
CA PHE A 155 2.82 -17.55 -2.02
C PHE A 155 1.89 -18.09 -3.13
N ILE A 156 1.07 -17.21 -3.73
CA ILE A 156 0.19 -17.59 -4.84
C ILE A 156 1.01 -18.08 -6.04
N VAL A 157 2.04 -17.34 -6.45
CA VAL A 157 2.88 -17.72 -7.59
C VAL A 157 3.61 -19.02 -7.31
N GLN A 158 4.22 -19.16 -6.12
CA GLN A 158 4.91 -20.40 -5.74
C GLN A 158 3.95 -21.60 -5.72
N ALA A 159 2.74 -21.42 -5.19
CA ALA A 159 1.73 -22.48 -5.16
C ALA A 159 1.27 -22.89 -6.57
N LEU A 160 0.94 -21.93 -7.43
CA LEU A 160 0.51 -22.21 -8.81
C LEU A 160 1.59 -22.92 -9.65
N GLU A 161 2.86 -22.63 -9.35
CA GLU A 161 4.01 -23.29 -9.99
C GLU A 161 4.42 -24.61 -9.31
N ASN A 162 3.71 -25.06 -8.27
CA ASN A 162 4.07 -26.20 -7.42
C ASN A 162 5.49 -26.12 -6.84
N LYS A 163 6.00 -24.92 -6.64
CA LYS A 163 7.28 -24.64 -5.96
C LYS A 163 7.07 -24.60 -4.45
N ASN A 164 8.14 -24.83 -3.68
CA ASN A 164 8.05 -24.70 -2.23
C ASN A 164 7.70 -23.26 -1.82
N ILE A 165 6.71 -23.10 -0.93
CA ILE A 165 6.36 -21.82 -0.35
C ILE A 165 7.40 -21.45 0.70
N THR A 166 8.02 -20.30 0.52
CA THR A 166 9.08 -19.79 1.39
C THR A 166 8.52 -18.88 2.46
N ILE A 167 8.57 -19.31 3.72
CA ILE A 167 8.25 -18.49 4.89
C ILE A 167 9.54 -18.01 5.54
N TYR A 168 9.63 -16.70 5.80
CA TYR A 168 10.71 -16.11 6.58
C TYR A 168 10.36 -16.13 8.07
N GLY A 169 11.32 -16.51 8.93
CA GLY A 169 11.09 -16.75 10.34
C GLY A 169 10.38 -18.09 10.60
N ASN A 170 9.61 -18.14 11.70
CA ASN A 170 8.86 -19.35 12.11
C ASN A 170 7.40 -19.38 11.58
N GLY A 171 6.97 -18.33 10.87
CA GLY A 171 5.62 -18.22 10.32
C GLY A 171 4.53 -17.85 11.34
N LEU A 172 4.88 -17.62 12.61
CA LEU A 172 3.91 -17.24 13.66
C LEU A 172 3.64 -15.73 13.69
N GLN A 173 4.47 -14.92 12.99
CA GLN A 173 4.20 -13.50 12.84
C GLN A 173 2.85 -13.29 12.16
N THR A 174 2.08 -12.34 12.71
CA THR A 174 0.73 -12.04 12.21
C THR A 174 0.73 -10.83 11.28
N ARG A 175 -0.17 -10.87 10.31
CA ARG A 175 -0.47 -9.77 9.39
C ARG A 175 -1.97 -9.71 9.16
N SER A 176 -2.45 -8.55 8.82
CA SER A 176 -3.80 -8.34 8.31
C SER A 176 -3.74 -7.95 6.83
N PHE A 177 -4.68 -8.44 6.04
CA PHE A 177 -4.67 -8.23 4.59
C PHE A 177 -6.03 -7.68 4.13
N CYS A 178 -6.01 -6.51 3.52
CA CYS A 178 -7.18 -5.86 2.94
C CYS A 178 -7.28 -6.19 1.45
N TYR A 179 -8.48 -6.52 0.99
CA TYR A 179 -8.69 -6.70 -0.44
C TYR A 179 -8.72 -5.34 -1.16
N VAL A 180 -8.18 -5.30 -2.37
CA VAL A 180 -7.93 -4.03 -3.10
C VAL A 180 -9.20 -3.21 -3.35
N ASP A 181 -10.35 -3.86 -3.63
CA ASP A 181 -11.60 -3.12 -3.89
C ASP A 181 -12.09 -2.40 -2.62
N ASP A 182 -11.97 -3.02 -1.44
CA ASP A 182 -12.28 -2.36 -0.16
C ASP A 182 -11.35 -1.16 0.09
N LEU A 183 -10.05 -1.31 -0.20
CA LEU A 183 -9.11 -0.20 -0.08
C LEU A 183 -9.48 0.96 -1.00
N ILE A 184 -9.81 0.69 -2.27
CA ILE A 184 -10.19 1.72 -3.25
C ILE A 184 -11.46 2.46 -2.78
N GLU A 185 -12.46 1.73 -2.26
CA GLU A 185 -13.63 2.36 -1.66
C GLU A 185 -13.24 3.34 -0.55
N GLY A 186 -12.36 2.93 0.36
CA GLY A 186 -11.86 3.79 1.44
C GLY A 186 -11.09 5.02 0.95
N ILE A 187 -10.28 4.87 -0.11
CA ILE A 187 -9.56 5.99 -0.75
C ILE A 187 -10.54 7.02 -1.34
N VAL A 188 -11.56 6.56 -2.04
CA VAL A 188 -12.57 7.43 -2.65
C VAL A 188 -13.36 8.16 -1.57
N LEU A 189 -13.87 7.44 -0.56
CA LEU A 189 -14.58 8.03 0.56
C LEU A 189 -13.74 9.08 1.31
N MET A 190 -12.43 8.84 1.46
CA MET A 190 -11.53 9.83 2.07
C MET A 190 -11.38 11.07 1.20
N MET A 191 -11.24 10.94 -0.12
CA MET A 191 -11.16 12.08 -1.03
C MET A 191 -12.45 12.90 -1.02
N GLU A 192 -13.60 12.25 -0.94
CA GLU A 192 -14.91 12.91 -0.91
C GLU A 192 -15.27 13.49 0.47
N SER A 193 -14.56 13.12 1.53
CA SER A 193 -14.87 13.56 2.89
C SER A 193 -14.72 15.09 3.03
N LYS A 194 -15.66 15.69 3.76
CA LYS A 194 -15.64 17.13 4.10
C LYS A 194 -15.05 17.31 5.49
N ASP A 195 -14.31 18.40 5.67
CA ASP A 195 -13.78 18.84 6.97
C ASP A 195 -12.97 17.79 7.75
N PHE A 196 -12.40 16.80 7.01
CA PHE A 196 -11.56 15.76 7.58
C PHE A 196 -10.33 15.53 6.71
N ALA A 197 -9.15 15.87 7.23
CA ALA A 197 -7.87 15.71 6.54
C ALA A 197 -7.17 14.37 6.85
N GLY A 198 -7.62 13.64 7.86
CA GLY A 198 -6.96 12.44 8.37
C GLY A 198 -5.97 12.76 9.51
N PRO A 199 -4.92 11.95 9.73
CA PRO A 199 -4.68 10.69 9.02
C PRO A 199 -5.74 9.64 9.32
N VAL A 200 -5.93 8.68 8.42
CA VAL A 200 -6.83 7.54 8.64
C VAL A 200 -6.21 6.22 8.19
N ASN A 201 -6.29 5.21 9.03
CA ASN A 201 -5.88 3.85 8.70
C ASN A 201 -6.89 3.18 7.79
N LEU A 202 -6.43 2.69 6.64
CA LEU A 202 -7.23 1.86 5.74
C LEU A 202 -6.61 0.46 5.65
N GLY A 203 -7.35 -0.53 6.13
CA GLY A 203 -6.90 -1.91 6.19
C GLY A 203 -7.94 -2.85 6.79
N ASN A 204 -7.65 -4.14 6.80
CA ASN A 204 -8.53 -5.13 7.44
C ASN A 204 -8.00 -5.42 8.86
N PRO A 205 -8.83 -5.32 9.91
CA PRO A 205 -8.40 -5.59 11.29
C PRO A 205 -8.30 -7.08 11.63
N VAL A 206 -8.65 -7.98 10.71
CA VAL A 206 -8.59 -9.44 10.95
C VAL A 206 -7.20 -9.97 10.65
N GLU A 207 -6.50 -10.43 11.68
CA GLU A 207 -5.16 -10.97 11.57
C GLU A 207 -5.16 -12.45 11.19
N ILE A 208 -4.07 -12.85 10.56
CA ILE A 208 -3.74 -14.25 10.26
C ILE A 208 -2.22 -14.43 10.40
N SER A 209 -1.77 -15.61 10.85
CA SER A 209 -0.35 -15.94 10.80
C SER A 209 0.10 -16.18 9.36
N VAL A 210 1.37 -15.86 9.09
CA VAL A 210 1.96 -16.09 7.75
C VAL A 210 1.91 -17.56 7.37
N LYS A 211 2.03 -18.47 8.35
CA LYS A 211 1.91 -19.92 8.13
C LYS A 211 0.49 -20.30 7.72
N GLN A 212 -0.53 -19.83 8.44
CA GLN A 212 -1.94 -20.10 8.09
C GLN A 212 -2.29 -19.58 6.69
N LEU A 213 -1.79 -18.38 6.32
CA LEU A 213 -1.97 -17.85 4.97
C LEU A 213 -1.37 -18.76 3.89
N ALA A 214 -0.19 -19.34 4.14
CA ALA A 214 0.44 -20.26 3.21
C ALA A 214 -0.38 -21.55 3.07
N GLU A 215 -0.86 -22.11 4.17
CA GLU A 215 -1.71 -23.30 4.20
C GLU A 215 -3.03 -23.06 3.44
N GLU A 216 -3.68 -21.92 3.67
CA GLU A 216 -4.92 -21.50 2.97
C GLU A 216 -4.69 -21.37 1.45
N ILE A 217 -3.56 -20.79 1.03
CA ILE A 217 -3.24 -20.65 -0.41
C ILE A 217 -2.94 -22.01 -1.05
N ILE A 218 -2.23 -22.93 -0.37
CA ILE A 218 -2.00 -24.31 -0.85
C ILE A 218 -3.34 -25.01 -1.08
N GLU A 219 -4.24 -24.94 -0.11
CA GLU A 219 -5.58 -25.54 -0.19
C GLU A 219 -6.38 -24.96 -1.35
N LEU A 220 -6.46 -23.63 -1.46
CA LEU A 220 -7.23 -22.94 -2.51
C LEU A 220 -6.70 -23.17 -3.93
N THR A 221 -5.40 -23.45 -4.07
CA THR A 221 -4.78 -23.76 -5.38
C THR A 221 -4.75 -25.24 -5.71
N GLY A 222 -5.01 -26.12 -4.73
CA GLY A 222 -4.81 -27.57 -4.88
C GLY A 222 -3.33 -27.95 -5.12
N SER A 223 -2.39 -27.10 -4.68
CA SER A 223 -0.97 -27.26 -4.95
C SER A 223 -0.32 -28.38 -4.12
N SER A 224 0.69 -29.03 -4.70
CA SER A 224 1.58 -29.98 -3.99
C SER A 224 2.75 -29.29 -3.27
N SER A 225 2.77 -27.97 -3.21
CA SER A 225 3.83 -27.18 -2.59
C SER A 225 4.05 -27.53 -1.12
N LYS A 226 5.32 -27.55 -0.71
CA LYS A 226 5.70 -27.71 0.70
C LYS A 226 6.11 -26.37 1.28
N ILE A 227 5.84 -26.16 2.56
CA ILE A 227 6.31 -24.97 3.27
C ILE A 227 7.76 -25.20 3.70
N ILE A 228 8.64 -24.24 3.37
CA ILE A 228 10.02 -24.17 3.83
C ILE A 228 10.28 -22.88 4.58
N PHE A 229 11.12 -22.95 5.61
CA PHE A 229 11.43 -21.81 6.45
C PHE A 229 12.83 -21.26 6.14
N LYS A 230 12.96 -19.94 6.08
CA LYS A 230 14.22 -19.20 5.90
C LYS A 230 14.43 -18.19 7.03
N LYS A 231 15.66 -17.71 7.19
CA LYS A 231 15.99 -16.67 8.17
C LYS A 231 15.17 -15.40 7.92
N LEU A 232 14.63 -14.82 9.00
CA LEU A 232 13.88 -13.56 8.92
C LEU A 232 14.79 -12.42 8.42
N PRO A 233 14.32 -11.59 7.48
CA PRO A 233 15.03 -10.37 7.10
C PRO A 233 15.18 -9.39 8.28
N GLN A 234 16.17 -8.52 8.20
CA GLN A 234 16.36 -7.44 9.17
C GLN A 234 15.16 -6.47 9.09
N ASP A 235 14.75 -5.94 10.25
CA ASP A 235 13.69 -4.93 10.41
C ASP A 235 12.30 -5.35 9.89
N ASP A 236 12.02 -6.66 9.75
CA ASP A 236 10.66 -7.10 9.43
C ASP A 236 9.76 -7.00 10.67
N PRO A 237 8.67 -6.21 10.65
CA PRO A 237 7.81 -6.01 11.82
C PRO A 237 7.22 -7.33 12.32
N LYS A 238 7.11 -7.50 13.64
CA LYS A 238 6.55 -8.73 14.23
C LYS A 238 5.05 -8.86 14.01
N GLN A 239 4.33 -7.74 14.06
CA GLN A 239 2.87 -7.70 13.89
C GLN A 239 2.42 -6.40 13.21
N ARG A 240 1.34 -6.48 12.42
CA ARG A 240 0.78 -5.34 11.71
C ARG A 240 -0.73 -5.48 11.58
N CYS A 241 -1.47 -4.67 12.38
CA CYS A 241 -2.92 -4.70 12.43
C CYS A 241 -3.47 -3.28 12.60
N PRO A 242 -4.33 -2.77 11.71
CA PRO A 242 -4.91 -1.44 11.86
C PRO A 242 -6.00 -1.40 12.94
N ASP A 243 -5.99 -0.37 13.76
CA ASP A 243 -7.23 0.15 14.33
C ASP A 243 -7.92 0.98 13.24
N ILE A 244 -9.16 0.65 12.92
CA ILE A 244 -9.97 1.31 11.88
C ILE A 244 -11.14 2.11 12.47
N SER A 245 -11.08 2.44 13.75
CA SER A 245 -12.16 3.15 14.44
C SER A 245 -12.44 4.52 13.81
N ILE A 246 -11.37 5.27 13.42
CA ILE A 246 -11.52 6.55 12.73
C ILE A 246 -12.13 6.37 11.34
N ALA A 247 -11.75 5.34 10.58
CA ALA A 247 -12.35 5.07 9.27
C ALA A 247 -13.84 4.75 9.37
N LYS A 248 -14.25 3.99 10.40
CA LYS A 248 -15.66 3.72 10.68
C LYS A 248 -16.43 4.99 11.04
N ASP A 249 -15.89 5.81 11.94
CA ASP A 249 -16.55 7.02 12.44
C ASP A 249 -16.64 8.11 11.36
N LYS A 250 -15.51 8.43 10.70
CA LYS A 250 -15.40 9.56 9.77
C LYS A 250 -15.81 9.26 8.35
N LEU A 251 -15.64 8.02 7.89
CA LEU A 251 -15.90 7.62 6.51
C LEU A 251 -17.05 6.61 6.37
N SER A 252 -17.61 6.13 7.47
CA SER A 252 -18.55 5.00 7.48
C SER A 252 -18.01 3.77 6.72
N TRP A 253 -16.67 3.60 6.73
CA TRP A 253 -15.98 2.58 5.96
C TRP A 253 -15.55 1.39 6.83
N THR A 254 -15.78 0.20 6.31
CA THR A 254 -15.23 -1.06 6.81
C THR A 254 -14.92 -1.99 5.65
N PRO A 255 -13.87 -2.85 5.73
CA PRO A 255 -13.63 -3.86 4.71
C PRO A 255 -14.79 -4.86 4.67
N LYS A 256 -15.27 -5.20 3.47
CA LYS A 256 -16.45 -6.05 3.24
C LYS A 256 -16.08 -7.41 2.63
N ILE A 257 -14.96 -7.47 1.92
CA ILE A 257 -14.54 -8.67 1.19
C ILE A 257 -13.79 -9.62 2.13
N ASN A 258 -14.36 -10.78 2.35
CA ASN A 258 -13.70 -11.85 3.11
C ASN A 258 -12.44 -12.32 2.40
N ARG A 259 -11.40 -12.71 3.18
CA ARG A 259 -10.09 -13.14 2.67
C ARG A 259 -10.21 -14.30 1.68
N ASP A 260 -11.03 -15.31 1.95
CA ASP A 260 -11.27 -16.44 1.05
C ASP A 260 -11.74 -15.98 -0.35
N ILE A 261 -12.72 -15.08 -0.41
CA ILE A 261 -13.22 -14.53 -1.67
C ILE A 261 -12.14 -13.72 -2.39
N GLY A 262 -11.41 -12.88 -1.66
CA GLY A 262 -10.33 -12.07 -2.21
C GLY A 262 -9.17 -12.92 -2.75
N LEU A 263 -8.77 -13.96 -2.01
CA LEU A 263 -7.72 -14.89 -2.43
C LEU A 263 -8.12 -15.65 -3.69
N LYS A 264 -9.34 -16.20 -3.77
CA LYS A 264 -9.84 -16.89 -4.98
C LYS A 264 -9.79 -15.99 -6.21
N LYS A 265 -10.21 -14.73 -6.10
CA LYS A 265 -10.14 -13.74 -7.21
C LYS A 265 -8.68 -13.47 -7.60
N THR A 266 -7.79 -13.33 -6.62
CA THR A 266 -6.37 -13.03 -6.85
C THR A 266 -5.65 -14.24 -7.47
N ILE A 267 -5.91 -15.45 -6.97
CA ILE A 267 -5.37 -16.71 -7.51
C ILE A 267 -5.80 -16.87 -8.98
N ARG A 268 -7.08 -16.67 -9.30
CA ARG A 268 -7.58 -16.74 -10.68
C ARG A 268 -6.84 -15.78 -11.61
N TYR A 269 -6.57 -14.56 -11.15
CA TYR A 269 -5.82 -13.58 -11.93
C TYR A 269 -4.39 -14.05 -12.22
N PHE A 270 -3.66 -14.53 -11.21
CA PHE A 270 -2.30 -15.02 -11.39
C PHE A 270 -2.25 -16.29 -12.22
N ASP A 271 -3.19 -17.22 -12.06
CA ASP A 271 -3.28 -18.44 -12.86
C ASP A 271 -3.46 -18.11 -14.36
N THR A 272 -4.33 -17.14 -14.67
CA THR A 272 -4.49 -16.66 -16.05
C THR A 272 -3.20 -16.04 -16.58
N LEU A 273 -2.54 -15.22 -15.76
CA LEU A 273 -1.32 -14.50 -16.16
C LEU A 273 -0.11 -15.43 -16.35
N LEU A 274 -0.02 -16.51 -15.58
CA LEU A 274 1.07 -17.49 -15.70
C LEU A 274 0.88 -18.45 -16.88
N LYS A 275 -0.34 -18.57 -17.41
CA LYS A 275 -0.66 -19.40 -18.58
C LYS A 275 -0.64 -18.64 -19.90
N SER A 276 -0.60 -17.30 -19.86
CA SER A 276 -0.50 -16.43 -21.05
C SER A 276 0.96 -16.21 -21.45
#